data_f512c5a71bb248a814a5a0b2dcdf8d2a
#
_entry.id   f512c5a71bb248a814a5a0b2dcdf8d2a
#
_cell.length_a   1.000
_cell.length_b   1.000
_cell.length_c   1.000
_cell.angle_alpha   90.00
_cell.angle_beta   90.00
_cell.angle_gamma   90.00
#
_symmetry.space_group_name_H-M   'P 1'
#
loop_
_entity.id
_entity.type
_entity.pdbx_description
1 polymer ?
#
loop_
_entity_poly.entity_id
_entity_poly.type
_entity_poly.pdbx_seq_one_letter_code
_entity_poly.pdbx_strand_id
1 'polypeptide(L)'
;MATFEVIRSGCASALKIQLQGQAAVFAENDALVSKTQNVEIGASLGNSGGLLGGLLGGAARSFLTNESFFLQTLRCSGGSGEVLVAAQELGDIAFVQLGRQMQGLLVTEGAFLCAEEGVDIQTRIQGATQGLFAGNGFFLMRCSGRGAVAFNCTGSCIKYDLQPGECRVVDNGHLVAWADTVSYTVGMASSSLFGTVASGEGLMCSFIGPGSVWIQTHKSSREGSSSRSKSRSKQSNPLGECIAIMIFLLLALMMIIAMIMAAMYGTP
;
A
#
# COMPACT_ATOMS: atom_id res chain seq x y z
N MET A 1 1.37 0.92 27.03
CA MET A 1 1.38 -0.47 26.53
C MET A 1 0.03 -0.70 25.87
N ALA A 2 0.00 -1.24 24.67
CA ALA A 2 -1.21 -1.63 23.99
C ALA A 2 -1.36 -3.16 23.99
N THR A 3 -2.60 -3.66 24.01
CA THR A 3 -2.92 -5.08 23.91
C THR A 3 -3.89 -5.28 22.76
N PHE A 4 -3.61 -6.24 21.89
CA PHE A 4 -4.34 -6.53 20.66
C PHE A 4 -5.16 -7.80 20.82
N GLU A 5 -6.44 -7.74 20.43
CA GLU A 5 -7.36 -8.88 20.42
C GLU A 5 -8.17 -8.88 19.12
N VAL A 6 -8.05 -9.94 18.34
CA VAL A 6 -8.87 -10.10 17.11
C VAL A 6 -10.23 -10.67 17.46
N ILE A 7 -11.28 -9.91 17.16
CA ILE A 7 -12.68 -10.33 17.30
C ILE A 7 -13.14 -10.84 15.94
N ARG A 8 -13.54 -12.10 15.87
CA ARG A 8 -14.06 -12.74 14.65
C ARG A 8 -15.56 -12.92 14.74
N SER A 9 -16.25 -12.55 13.68
CA SER A 9 -17.70 -12.75 13.56
C SER A 9 -18.05 -13.05 12.10
N GLY A 10 -18.44 -14.29 11.82
CA GLY A 10 -18.78 -14.74 10.48
C GLY A 10 -17.58 -14.60 9.51
N CYS A 11 -17.79 -13.84 8.44
CA CYS A 11 -16.78 -13.61 7.39
C CYS A 11 -15.93 -12.34 7.59
N ALA A 12 -16.05 -11.68 8.75
CA ALA A 12 -15.36 -10.42 9.04
C ALA A 12 -14.66 -10.47 10.41
N SER A 13 -13.61 -9.70 10.54
CA SER A 13 -12.88 -9.51 11.78
C SER A 13 -12.75 -8.04 12.12
N ALA A 14 -12.66 -7.74 13.42
CA ALA A 14 -12.28 -6.44 13.94
C ALA A 14 -11.13 -6.61 14.94
N LEU A 15 -10.32 -5.59 15.12
CA LEU A 15 -9.24 -5.60 16.08
C LEU A 15 -9.58 -4.65 17.23
N LYS A 16 -9.72 -5.23 18.42
CA LYS A 16 -9.87 -4.49 19.66
C LYS A 16 -8.50 -4.22 20.26
N ILE A 17 -8.23 -2.98 20.58
CA ILE A 17 -6.97 -2.50 21.12
C ILE A 17 -7.22 -1.84 22.48
N GLN A 18 -6.64 -2.38 23.53
CA GLN A 18 -6.63 -1.77 24.86
C GLN A 18 -5.37 -0.92 25.02
N LEU A 19 -5.55 0.37 25.27
CA LEU A 19 -4.49 1.34 25.47
C LEU A 19 -4.37 1.69 26.96
N GLN A 20 -3.17 1.63 27.52
CA GLN A 20 -2.90 1.98 28.92
C GLN A 20 -2.03 3.22 29.02
N GLY A 21 -2.38 4.11 29.97
CA GLY A 21 -1.64 5.34 30.23
C GLY A 21 -1.75 6.32 29.04
N GLN A 22 -0.61 6.62 28.42
CA GLN A 22 -0.51 7.48 27.23
C GLN A 22 -0.14 6.68 25.96
N ALA A 23 -0.43 5.39 25.95
CA ALA A 23 -0.13 4.54 24.80
C ALA A 23 -0.88 5.04 23.54
N ALA A 24 -0.23 4.89 22.42
CA ALA A 24 -0.80 5.22 21.12
C ALA A 24 -0.54 4.11 20.09
N VAL A 25 -1.40 4.10 19.09
CA VAL A 25 -1.25 3.30 17.87
C VAL A 25 -1.42 4.18 16.64
N PHE A 26 -0.72 3.85 15.60
CA PHE A 26 -0.94 4.36 14.25
C PHE A 26 -1.89 3.42 13.54
N ALA A 27 -2.91 3.94 12.89
CA ALA A 27 -3.88 3.14 12.13
C ALA A 27 -4.09 3.72 10.73
N GLU A 28 -4.49 2.86 9.79
CA GLU A 28 -4.93 3.29 8.47
C GLU A 28 -6.11 4.28 8.60
N ASN A 29 -6.17 5.27 7.72
CA ASN A 29 -7.32 6.16 7.66
C ASN A 29 -8.61 5.36 7.43
N ASP A 30 -9.72 5.82 8.02
CA ASP A 30 -11.02 5.16 7.98
C ASP A 30 -11.09 3.76 8.63
N ALA A 31 -10.02 3.29 9.29
CA ALA A 31 -10.05 2.02 10.01
C ALA A 31 -10.79 2.09 11.35
N LEU A 32 -10.96 3.28 11.94
CA LEU A 32 -11.59 3.45 13.26
C LEU A 32 -13.09 3.17 13.22
N VAL A 33 -13.53 2.17 13.98
CA VAL A 33 -14.94 1.82 14.15
C VAL A 33 -15.52 2.50 15.40
N SER A 34 -14.82 2.38 16.53
CA SER A 34 -15.23 3.01 17.79
C SER A 34 -14.04 3.25 18.73
N LYS A 35 -14.22 4.15 19.66
CA LYS A 35 -13.23 4.43 20.70
C LYS A 35 -13.91 4.89 22.00
N THR A 36 -13.22 4.73 23.13
CA THR A 36 -13.62 5.37 24.39
C THR A 36 -13.36 6.89 24.32
N GLN A 37 -14.08 7.65 25.17
CA GLN A 37 -14.02 9.12 25.13
C GLN A 37 -12.61 9.66 25.40
N ASN A 38 -11.82 8.98 26.21
CA ASN A 38 -10.46 9.36 26.58
C ASN A 38 -9.38 8.97 25.55
N VAL A 39 -9.78 8.52 24.36
CA VAL A 39 -8.85 8.33 23.24
C VAL A 39 -8.98 9.51 22.27
N GLU A 40 -7.88 10.14 21.98
CA GLU A 40 -7.77 11.27 21.04
C GLU A 40 -7.35 10.77 19.65
N ILE A 41 -7.90 11.42 18.62
CA ILE A 41 -7.56 11.17 17.22
C ILE A 41 -6.67 12.29 16.73
N GLY A 42 -5.49 11.96 16.25
CA GLY A 42 -4.56 12.86 15.58
C GLY A 42 -4.26 12.41 14.16
N ALA A 43 -3.82 13.32 13.30
CA ALA A 43 -3.26 12.99 12.00
C ALA A 43 -1.75 12.79 12.14
N SER A 44 -1.21 11.73 11.55
CA SER A 44 0.22 11.48 11.47
C SER A 44 0.60 11.20 10.01
N LEU A 45 1.70 11.80 9.58
CA LEU A 45 2.36 11.41 8.34
C LEU A 45 3.33 10.28 8.71
N GLY A 46 3.11 9.09 8.18
CA GLY A 46 4.05 7.98 8.35
C GLY A 46 5.41 8.39 7.82
N ASN A 47 6.30 8.72 8.71
CA ASN A 47 7.75 8.61 8.62
C ASN A 47 8.41 9.11 9.91
N SER A 48 9.44 8.40 10.35
CA SER A 48 10.30 8.69 11.46
C SER A 48 10.85 10.13 11.46
N GLY A 49 10.29 10.95 12.27
CA GLY A 49 10.77 12.29 12.55
C GLY A 49 9.90 12.91 13.62
N GLY A 50 10.41 12.91 14.86
CA GLY A 50 9.72 13.29 16.06
C GLY A 50 8.80 14.50 15.95
N LEU A 51 8.01 14.71 16.99
CA LEU A 51 6.94 15.69 17.21
C LEU A 51 7.13 17.11 16.62
N LEU A 52 8.35 17.49 16.26
CA LEU A 52 8.70 18.79 15.66
C LEU A 52 8.83 18.76 14.11
N GLY A 53 8.94 17.57 13.49
CA GLY A 53 8.99 17.45 12.02
C GLY A 53 7.62 17.54 11.34
N GLY A 54 6.53 17.35 12.10
CA GLY A 54 5.17 17.25 11.55
C GLY A 54 4.56 18.56 11.07
N LEU A 55 5.00 19.71 11.59
CA LEU A 55 4.32 20.99 11.29
C LEU A 55 4.85 21.72 10.04
N LEU A 56 6.10 21.48 9.65
CA LEU A 56 6.73 22.17 8.52
C LEU A 56 7.19 21.24 7.38
N GLY A 57 7.27 19.91 7.62
CA GLY A 57 7.74 18.94 6.64
C GLY A 57 6.64 18.34 5.74
N GLY A 58 5.38 18.39 6.18
CA GLY A 58 4.25 17.73 5.50
C GLY A 58 3.91 18.34 4.14
N ALA A 59 3.90 19.67 4.06
CA ALA A 59 3.58 20.35 2.81
C ALA A 59 4.67 20.18 1.75
N ALA A 60 5.95 20.14 2.15
CA ALA A 60 7.06 19.99 1.21
C ALA A 60 7.22 18.54 0.70
N ARG A 61 6.80 17.53 1.48
CA ARG A 61 6.89 16.11 1.07
C ARG A 61 5.71 15.66 0.21
N SER A 62 4.54 16.27 0.36
CA SER A 62 3.35 16.05 -0.49
C SER A 62 3.62 16.39 -1.97
N PHE A 63 4.58 17.26 -2.26
CA PHE A 63 4.98 17.59 -3.63
C PHE A 63 6.01 16.63 -4.23
N LEU A 64 6.68 15.79 -3.43
CA LEU A 64 7.78 14.95 -3.89
C LEU A 64 7.43 13.48 -4.10
N THR A 65 6.30 13.00 -3.54
CA THR A 65 5.79 11.66 -3.77
C THR A 65 4.30 11.74 -4.03
N ASN A 66 3.88 11.30 -5.20
CA ASN A 66 2.50 11.40 -5.70
C ASN A 66 1.47 10.58 -4.89
N GLU A 67 1.87 9.98 -3.77
CA GLU A 67 1.02 9.22 -2.85
C GLU A 67 1.45 9.49 -1.41
N SER A 68 0.68 10.34 -0.74
CA SER A 68 0.83 10.61 0.69
C SER A 68 0.14 9.51 1.47
N PHE A 69 0.92 8.64 2.11
CA PHE A 69 0.40 7.68 3.05
C PHE A 69 0.05 8.40 4.36
N PHE A 70 -1.23 8.59 4.59
CA PHE A 70 -1.74 9.21 5.81
C PHE A 70 -2.13 8.15 6.82
N LEU A 71 -1.61 8.29 8.05
CA LEU A 71 -2.03 7.49 9.19
C LEU A 71 -2.76 8.36 10.19
N GLN A 72 -3.77 7.82 10.84
CA GLN A 72 -4.32 8.41 12.04
C GLN A 72 -3.58 7.91 13.28
N THR A 73 -3.36 8.79 14.24
CA THR A 73 -2.84 8.43 15.56
C THR A 73 -4.00 8.33 16.54
N LEU A 74 -4.12 7.21 17.22
CA LEU A 74 -5.11 6.97 18.26
C LEU A 74 -4.38 6.87 19.60
N ARG A 75 -4.48 7.93 20.42
CA ARG A 75 -3.72 8.07 21.69
C ARG A 75 -4.67 8.12 22.87
N CYS A 76 -4.40 7.30 23.89
CA CYS A 76 -5.09 7.40 25.17
C CYS A 76 -4.54 8.60 25.95
N SER A 77 -5.39 9.49 26.45
CA SER A 77 -5.01 10.67 27.22
C SER A 77 -4.77 10.38 28.71
N GLY A 78 -4.98 9.14 29.15
CA GLY A 78 -4.75 8.67 30.51
C GLY A 78 -5.70 7.54 30.92
N GLY A 79 -5.31 6.80 31.96
CA GLY A 79 -6.07 5.65 32.43
C GLY A 79 -6.05 4.47 31.45
N SER A 80 -7.19 3.89 31.19
CA SER A 80 -7.40 2.82 30.22
C SER A 80 -8.37 3.28 29.13
N GLY A 81 -7.97 3.14 27.88
CA GLY A 81 -8.81 3.43 26.70
C GLY A 81 -8.95 2.20 25.83
N GLU A 82 -10.06 2.13 25.09
CA GLU A 82 -10.32 1.08 24.11
C GLU A 82 -10.54 1.68 22.73
N VAL A 83 -10.00 1.01 21.72
CA VAL A 83 -10.19 1.33 20.31
C VAL A 83 -10.61 0.05 19.59
N LEU A 84 -11.60 0.15 18.74
CA LEU A 84 -11.98 -0.88 17.77
C LEU A 84 -11.64 -0.38 16.37
N VAL A 85 -10.82 -1.14 15.64
CA VAL A 85 -10.50 -0.86 14.24
C VAL A 85 -10.87 -2.06 13.38
N ALA A 86 -11.24 -1.80 12.13
CA ALA A 86 -11.55 -2.83 11.14
C ALA A 86 -11.07 -2.39 9.75
N ALA A 87 -10.82 -3.37 8.88
CA ALA A 87 -10.53 -3.12 7.49
C ALA A 87 -11.81 -2.74 6.72
N GLN A 88 -11.65 -2.04 5.60
CA GLN A 88 -12.77 -1.70 4.71
C GLN A 88 -13.29 -2.91 3.93
N GLU A 89 -12.42 -3.90 3.66
CA GLU A 89 -12.80 -5.14 2.97
C GLU A 89 -13.10 -6.25 3.97
N LEU A 90 -14.07 -7.10 3.62
CA LEU A 90 -14.43 -8.25 4.44
C LEU A 90 -13.29 -9.27 4.46
N GLY A 91 -12.96 -9.73 5.66
CA GLY A 91 -11.90 -10.71 5.81
C GLY A 91 -11.40 -10.88 7.22
N ASP A 92 -10.23 -11.47 7.32
CA ASP A 92 -9.56 -11.77 8.58
C ASP A 92 -8.52 -10.69 8.93
N ILE A 93 -8.16 -10.62 10.19
CA ILE A 93 -7.09 -9.76 10.71
C ILE A 93 -6.08 -10.66 11.41
N ALA A 94 -4.80 -10.42 11.12
CA ALA A 94 -3.70 -11.00 11.86
C ALA A 94 -2.79 -9.89 12.41
N PHE A 95 -2.04 -10.19 13.46
CA PHE A 95 -1.00 -9.30 13.96
C PHE A 95 0.24 -10.08 14.37
N VAL A 96 1.37 -9.43 14.35
CA VAL A 96 2.67 -9.95 14.77
C VAL A 96 3.33 -9.00 15.75
N GLN A 97 4.14 -9.55 16.64
CA GLN A 97 4.93 -8.78 17.59
C GLN A 97 6.35 -8.63 17.05
N LEU A 98 6.71 -7.38 16.67
CA LEU A 98 8.08 -7.05 16.31
C LEU A 98 8.97 -6.95 17.57
N GLY A 99 10.20 -7.43 17.45
CA GLY A 99 11.17 -7.44 18.52
C GLY A 99 12.34 -8.39 18.23
N ARG A 100 12.78 -9.16 19.23
CA ARG A 100 13.97 -10.00 19.09
C ARG A 100 13.81 -11.14 18.10
N GLN A 101 12.60 -11.73 17.97
CA GLN A 101 12.35 -12.89 17.10
C GLN A 101 12.03 -12.47 15.68
N MET A 102 11.38 -11.33 15.47
CA MET A 102 11.02 -10.76 14.18
C MET A 102 11.42 -9.28 14.18
N GLN A 103 12.49 -8.94 13.48
CA GLN A 103 13.04 -7.58 13.50
C GLN A 103 12.33 -6.66 12.50
N GLY A 104 11.76 -7.22 11.44
CA GLY A 104 11.03 -6.47 10.44
C GLY A 104 9.97 -7.31 9.74
N LEU A 105 8.96 -6.60 9.27
CA LEU A 105 7.84 -7.12 8.49
C LEU A 105 7.66 -6.24 7.26
N LEU A 106 7.53 -6.87 6.11
CA LEU A 106 7.09 -6.23 4.88
C LEU A 106 5.60 -6.47 4.73
N VAL A 107 4.83 -5.43 4.51
CA VAL A 107 3.36 -5.47 4.38
C VAL A 107 2.99 -4.81 3.06
N THR A 108 2.09 -5.41 2.30
CA THR A 108 1.54 -4.77 1.09
C THR A 108 0.69 -3.56 1.48
N GLU A 109 0.66 -2.52 0.65
CA GLU A 109 0.03 -1.24 0.96
C GLU A 109 -1.42 -1.40 1.44
N GLY A 110 -2.24 -2.12 0.72
CA GLY A 110 -3.66 -2.32 1.07
C GLY A 110 -3.92 -3.27 2.23
N ALA A 111 -2.89 -3.89 2.81
CA ALA A 111 -3.06 -4.83 3.91
C ALA A 111 -2.71 -4.25 5.28
N PHE A 112 -1.97 -3.15 5.36
CA PHE A 112 -1.65 -2.53 6.65
C PHE A 112 -2.93 -2.06 7.35
N LEU A 113 -3.09 -2.36 8.64
CA LEU A 113 -4.24 -1.93 9.45
C LEU A 113 -3.80 -0.98 10.56
N CYS A 114 -2.91 -1.40 11.44
CA CYS A 114 -2.38 -0.56 12.50
C CYS A 114 -1.06 -1.08 13.08
N ALA A 115 -0.34 -0.21 13.81
CA ALA A 115 0.87 -0.57 14.53
C ALA A 115 1.00 0.23 15.84
N GLU A 116 1.67 -0.35 16.84
CA GLU A 116 2.05 0.39 18.05
C GLU A 116 3.05 1.51 17.75
N GLU A 117 3.03 2.57 18.56
CA GLU A 117 3.90 3.76 18.43
C GLU A 117 5.42 3.44 18.38
N GLY A 118 5.84 2.31 18.95
CA GLY A 118 7.24 1.85 18.92
C GLY A 118 7.69 1.20 17.60
N VAL A 119 6.80 1.13 16.62
CA VAL A 119 7.06 0.60 15.28
C VAL A 119 7.39 1.75 14.32
N ASP A 120 8.55 1.65 13.68
CA ASP A 120 8.93 2.52 12.57
C ASP A 120 8.33 1.98 11.26
N ILE A 121 7.57 2.83 10.56
CA ILE A 121 6.86 2.48 9.32
C ILE A 121 7.49 3.27 8.17
N GLN A 122 8.10 2.58 7.24
CA GLN A 122 8.73 3.16 6.05
C GLN A 122 8.04 2.64 4.79
N THR A 123 7.57 3.56 3.95
CA THR A 123 7.07 3.20 2.62
C THR A 123 8.24 2.97 1.68
N ARG A 124 8.25 1.86 0.97
CA ARG A 124 9.22 1.51 -0.06
C ARG A 124 8.51 1.27 -1.38
N ILE A 125 8.93 1.98 -2.42
CA ILE A 125 8.54 1.68 -3.79
C ILE A 125 9.45 0.58 -4.28
N GLN A 126 8.90 -0.61 -4.52
CA GLN A 126 9.64 -1.70 -5.17
C GLN A 126 9.38 -1.63 -6.68
N GLY A 127 10.44 -1.53 -7.49
CA GLY A 127 10.32 -1.72 -8.92
C GLY A 127 10.92 -0.67 -9.83
N ALA A 128 11.57 0.38 -9.32
CA ALA A 128 12.30 1.32 -10.19
C ALA A 128 13.54 0.69 -10.88
N THR A 129 14.05 -0.42 -10.37
CA THR A 129 15.30 -1.03 -10.85
C THR A 129 15.14 -2.24 -11.77
N GLN A 130 13.94 -2.78 -11.98
CA GLN A 130 13.78 -4.01 -12.78
C GLN A 130 12.73 -3.91 -13.90
N GLY A 131 12.43 -2.74 -14.45
CA GLY A 131 11.72 -2.59 -15.74
C GLY A 131 10.36 -3.31 -15.94
N LEU A 132 10.01 -4.25 -15.08
CA LEU A 132 8.82 -5.11 -15.18
C LEU A 132 7.57 -4.49 -14.54
N PHE A 133 7.72 -3.41 -13.75
CA PHE A 133 6.64 -2.78 -13.01
C PHE A 133 6.21 -1.42 -13.56
N ALA A 134 6.52 -1.13 -14.83
CA ALA A 134 6.29 0.17 -15.47
C ALA A 134 4.81 0.59 -15.62
N GLY A 135 3.92 0.09 -14.79
CA GLY A 135 2.50 0.47 -14.86
C GLY A 135 1.72 0.37 -13.56
N ASN A 136 2.12 -0.50 -12.63
CA ASN A 136 1.46 -0.66 -11.33
C ASN A 136 2.56 -0.80 -10.28
N GLY A 137 2.96 0.30 -9.65
CA GLY A 137 3.94 0.29 -8.58
C GLY A 137 3.48 -0.65 -7.46
N PHE A 138 4.31 -1.63 -7.11
CA PHE A 138 4.08 -2.48 -5.97
C PHE A 138 4.63 -1.74 -4.74
N PHE A 139 3.74 -1.11 -4.00
CA PHE A 139 4.12 -0.38 -2.81
C PHE A 139 4.16 -1.32 -1.61
N LEU A 140 5.26 -1.27 -0.90
CA LEU A 140 5.49 -2.03 0.32
C LEU A 140 5.74 -1.10 1.48
N MET A 141 5.16 -1.42 2.62
CA MET A 141 5.53 -0.85 3.90
C MET A 141 6.50 -1.79 4.61
N ARG A 142 7.63 -1.27 5.05
CA ARG A 142 8.51 -1.96 5.97
C ARG A 142 8.24 -1.47 7.37
N CYS A 143 7.75 -2.36 8.21
CA CYS A 143 7.56 -2.14 9.64
C CYS A 143 8.75 -2.73 10.39
N SER A 144 9.40 -1.95 11.27
CA SER A 144 10.56 -2.36 12.05
C SER A 144 10.51 -1.74 13.46
N GLY A 145 11.39 -2.15 14.35
CA GLY A 145 11.40 -1.64 15.72
C GLY A 145 10.78 -2.61 16.72
N ARG A 146 9.95 -2.12 17.64
CA ARG A 146 9.36 -2.95 18.69
C ARG A 146 7.91 -2.58 18.92
N GLY A 147 7.02 -3.58 18.84
CA GLY A 147 5.59 -3.42 19.05
C GLY A 147 4.77 -4.32 18.13
N ALA A 148 3.46 -4.34 18.33
CA ALA A 148 2.55 -5.08 17.46
C ALA A 148 2.31 -4.36 16.14
N VAL A 149 2.23 -5.13 15.06
CA VAL A 149 1.79 -4.70 13.73
C VAL A 149 0.64 -5.59 13.31
N ALA A 150 -0.49 -4.99 12.98
CA ALA A 150 -1.67 -5.69 12.50
C ALA A 150 -1.91 -5.38 11.02
N PHE A 151 -2.40 -6.38 10.32
CA PHE A 151 -2.73 -6.32 8.89
C PHE A 151 -4.02 -7.10 8.61
N ASN A 152 -4.74 -6.68 7.58
CA ASN A 152 -5.95 -7.35 7.11
C ASN A 152 -5.65 -8.28 5.93
N CYS A 153 -6.49 -9.31 5.81
CA CYS A 153 -6.49 -10.26 4.71
C CYS A 153 -7.90 -10.31 4.12
N THR A 154 -8.04 -10.10 2.83
CA THR A 154 -9.33 -10.28 2.16
C THR A 154 -9.72 -11.76 2.12
N GLY A 155 -10.85 -12.10 2.74
CA GLY A 155 -11.20 -13.49 3.03
C GLY A 155 -10.43 -14.03 4.23
N SER A 156 -9.83 -15.23 4.10
CA SER A 156 -9.08 -15.87 5.18
C SER A 156 -7.59 -15.55 5.11
N CYS A 157 -6.97 -15.41 6.27
CA CYS A 157 -5.54 -15.26 6.42
C CYS A 157 -4.87 -16.62 6.59
N ILE A 158 -3.87 -16.92 5.75
CA ILE A 158 -3.10 -18.17 5.80
C ILE A 158 -1.63 -17.81 6.03
N LYS A 159 -1.04 -18.42 7.05
CA LYS A 159 0.38 -18.25 7.38
C LYS A 159 1.18 -19.48 6.95
N TYR A 160 2.31 -19.25 6.31
CA TYR A 160 3.35 -20.26 6.03
C TYR A 160 4.63 -19.91 6.77
N ASP A 161 5.18 -20.85 7.50
CA ASP A 161 6.48 -20.74 8.16
C ASP A 161 7.50 -21.55 7.34
N LEU A 162 8.23 -20.84 6.48
CA LEU A 162 9.20 -21.45 5.57
C LEU A 162 10.48 -21.83 6.31
N GLN A 163 10.93 -23.08 6.11
CA GLN A 163 12.21 -23.55 6.59
C GLN A 163 13.36 -22.95 5.76
N PRO A 164 14.61 -22.98 6.25
CA PRO A 164 15.76 -22.53 5.48
C PRO A 164 15.85 -23.26 4.13
N GLY A 165 15.86 -22.49 3.03
CA GLY A 165 15.88 -23.00 1.66
C GLY A 165 14.53 -23.49 1.12
N GLU A 166 13.48 -23.53 1.93
CA GLU A 166 12.13 -23.83 1.44
C GLU A 166 11.65 -22.70 0.53
N CYS A 167 11.15 -23.07 -0.65
CA CYS A 167 10.65 -22.12 -1.64
C CYS A 167 9.12 -22.21 -1.74
N ARG A 168 8.46 -21.05 -1.82
CA ARG A 168 7.03 -20.92 -2.07
C ARG A 168 6.75 -19.84 -3.08
N VAL A 169 5.91 -20.14 -4.05
CA VAL A 169 5.49 -19.19 -5.08
C VAL A 169 4.04 -18.76 -4.79
N VAL A 170 3.81 -17.48 -4.80
CA VAL A 170 2.52 -16.84 -4.46
C VAL A 170 2.15 -15.85 -5.56
N ASP A 171 0.89 -15.85 -5.99
CA ASP A 171 0.35 -14.80 -6.84
C ASP A 171 0.37 -13.46 -6.08
N ASN A 172 0.86 -12.43 -6.73
CA ASN A 172 0.98 -11.09 -6.17
C ASN A 172 -0.33 -10.57 -5.55
N GLY A 173 -1.47 -10.79 -6.16
CA GLY A 173 -2.78 -10.35 -5.67
C GLY A 173 -3.26 -11.08 -4.39
N HIS A 174 -2.58 -12.15 -3.98
CA HIS A 174 -2.85 -12.87 -2.74
C HIS A 174 -1.84 -12.60 -1.64
N LEU A 175 -0.83 -11.78 -1.91
CA LEU A 175 0.23 -11.47 -0.97
C LEU A 175 -0.21 -10.41 0.04
N VAL A 176 0.08 -10.63 1.31
CA VAL A 176 -0.28 -9.73 2.42
C VAL A 176 0.96 -9.21 3.13
N ALA A 177 1.75 -10.09 3.73
CA ALA A 177 2.93 -9.71 4.51
C ALA A 177 3.96 -10.83 4.57
N TRP A 178 5.23 -10.50 4.85
CA TRP A 178 6.27 -11.48 5.11
C TRP A 178 7.37 -10.90 6.01
N ALA A 179 8.05 -11.78 6.75
CA ALA A 179 9.19 -11.41 7.58
C ALA A 179 10.35 -10.93 6.69
N ASP A 180 11.11 -9.93 7.13
CA ASP A 180 12.25 -9.38 6.39
C ASP A 180 13.45 -10.33 6.30
N THR A 181 13.40 -11.46 6.99
CA THR A 181 14.35 -12.59 6.85
C THR A 181 14.11 -13.44 5.61
N VAL A 182 12.92 -13.36 5.00
CA VAL A 182 12.56 -14.12 3.81
C VAL A 182 13.08 -13.40 2.57
N SER A 183 13.89 -14.08 1.78
CA SER A 183 14.30 -13.58 0.46
C SER A 183 13.15 -13.73 -0.53
N TYR A 184 12.94 -12.72 -1.38
CA TYR A 184 11.88 -12.81 -2.39
C TYR A 184 12.32 -12.23 -3.74
N THR A 185 11.74 -12.77 -4.80
CA THR A 185 11.88 -12.30 -6.18
C THR A 185 10.51 -12.24 -6.83
N VAL A 186 10.34 -11.28 -7.74
CA VAL A 186 9.08 -11.11 -8.47
C VAL A 186 9.33 -11.38 -9.94
N GLY A 187 8.45 -12.17 -10.56
CA GLY A 187 8.54 -12.56 -11.96
C GLY A 187 7.15 -12.72 -12.59
N MET A 188 7.13 -12.99 -13.87
CA MET A 188 5.89 -13.34 -14.58
C MET A 188 5.48 -14.77 -14.27
N ALA A 189 4.17 -15.05 -14.27
CA ALA A 189 3.62 -16.38 -14.04
C ALA A 189 4.07 -17.40 -15.11
N SER A 190 4.36 -16.94 -16.32
CA SER A 190 4.83 -17.77 -17.44
C SER A 190 6.08 -17.17 -18.08
N SER A 191 6.89 -18.02 -18.71
CA SER A 191 8.03 -17.62 -19.53
C SER A 191 7.63 -16.83 -20.79
N SER A 192 6.36 -16.85 -21.17
CA SER A 192 5.81 -16.08 -22.31
C SER A 192 4.78 -15.05 -21.84
N LEU A 193 4.79 -13.85 -22.44
CA LEU A 193 3.78 -12.83 -22.20
C LEU A 193 2.37 -13.31 -22.52
N PHE A 194 2.23 -14.10 -23.60
CA PHE A 194 0.95 -14.67 -24.00
C PHE A 194 0.43 -15.68 -22.97
N GLY A 195 1.29 -16.54 -22.43
CA GLY A 195 0.95 -17.50 -21.38
C GLY A 195 0.48 -16.79 -20.09
N THR A 196 1.15 -15.73 -19.68
CA THR A 196 0.78 -14.92 -18.51
C THR A 196 -0.60 -14.27 -18.70
N VAL A 197 -0.88 -13.69 -19.89
CA VAL A 197 -2.18 -13.08 -20.20
C VAL A 197 -3.29 -14.13 -20.32
N ALA A 198 -3.00 -15.27 -20.94
CA ALA A 198 -3.98 -16.33 -21.17
C ALA A 198 -4.38 -17.08 -19.88
N SER A 199 -3.47 -17.22 -18.93
CA SER A 199 -3.77 -17.83 -17.62
C SER A 199 -4.58 -16.91 -16.69
N GLY A 200 -4.61 -15.61 -16.97
CA GLY A 200 -5.20 -14.61 -16.07
C GLY A 200 -4.36 -14.36 -14.80
N GLU A 201 -3.21 -15.07 -14.67
CA GLU A 201 -2.27 -14.88 -13.57
C GLU A 201 -1.27 -13.78 -13.96
N GLY A 202 -1.09 -12.81 -13.07
CA GLY A 202 -0.22 -11.67 -13.33
C GLY A 202 1.24 -11.93 -12.94
N LEU A 203 1.68 -11.24 -11.92
CA LEU A 203 3.00 -11.37 -11.34
C LEU A 203 2.99 -12.42 -10.23
N MET A 204 4.03 -13.22 -10.18
CA MET A 204 4.26 -14.22 -9.13
C MET A 204 5.44 -13.81 -8.27
N CYS A 205 5.30 -13.96 -6.95
CA CYS A 205 6.36 -13.73 -6.00
C CYS A 205 6.91 -15.07 -5.52
N SER A 206 8.21 -15.32 -5.70
CA SER A 206 8.91 -16.48 -5.17
C SER A 206 9.60 -16.11 -3.87
N PHE A 207 9.29 -16.82 -2.81
CA PHE A 207 9.82 -16.63 -1.45
C PHE A 207 10.72 -17.77 -1.08
N ILE A 208 11.87 -17.48 -0.45
CA ILE A 208 12.81 -18.48 0.06
C ILE A 208 13.05 -18.18 1.54
N GLY A 209 12.72 -19.18 2.39
CA GLY A 209 12.91 -19.10 3.84
C GLY A 209 14.38 -19.04 4.29
N PRO A 210 14.64 -18.74 5.56
CA PRO A 210 13.70 -18.94 6.66
C PRO A 210 12.83 -17.74 6.96
N GLY A 211 11.57 -17.98 7.37
CA GLY A 211 10.67 -16.96 7.91
C GLY A 211 9.22 -17.17 7.52
N SER A 212 8.37 -16.29 8.00
CA SER A 212 6.91 -16.39 7.80
C SER A 212 6.43 -15.57 6.61
N VAL A 213 5.46 -16.08 5.88
CA VAL A 213 4.73 -15.42 4.79
C VAL A 213 3.24 -15.54 5.06
N TRP A 214 2.50 -14.43 4.96
CA TRP A 214 1.04 -14.39 5.11
C TRP A 214 0.41 -14.08 3.77
N ILE A 215 -0.61 -14.85 3.43
CA ILE A 215 -1.39 -14.69 2.21
C ILE A 215 -2.89 -14.63 2.52
N GLN A 216 -3.65 -14.09 1.58
CA GLN A 216 -5.11 -13.99 1.63
C GLN A 216 -5.77 -14.89 0.58
N THR A 217 -6.99 -15.36 0.85
CA THR A 217 -7.70 -16.26 -0.06
C THR A 217 -8.39 -15.54 -1.22
N HIS A 218 -8.63 -14.25 -1.12
CA HIS A 218 -9.28 -13.45 -2.16
C HIS A 218 -8.39 -12.26 -2.52
N LYS A 219 -8.41 -11.87 -3.78
CA LYS A 219 -7.71 -10.66 -4.26
C LYS A 219 -8.47 -9.43 -3.78
N SER A 220 -7.75 -8.40 -3.33
CA SER A 220 -8.37 -7.13 -2.93
C SER A 220 -9.05 -6.46 -4.12
N SER A 221 -10.24 -5.93 -3.91
CA SER A 221 -10.98 -5.19 -4.94
C SER A 221 -10.30 -3.86 -5.31
N ARG A 222 -9.44 -3.33 -4.43
CA ARG A 222 -8.64 -2.12 -4.68
C ARG A 222 -7.65 -2.33 -5.83
N GLU A 223 -7.02 -3.51 -5.95
CA GLU A 223 -6.12 -3.82 -7.06
C GLU A 223 -6.88 -3.98 -8.40
N GLY A 224 -8.12 -4.46 -8.37
CA GLY A 224 -8.96 -4.63 -9.57
C GLY A 224 -9.52 -3.32 -10.15
N SER A 225 -9.64 -2.26 -9.36
CA SER A 225 -10.26 -1.01 -9.83
C SER A 225 -9.34 -0.14 -10.68
N SER A 226 -8.02 -0.26 -10.55
CA SER A 226 -7.08 0.49 -11.40
C SER A 226 -7.07 0.00 -12.85
N SER A 227 -7.40 -1.28 -13.10
CA SER A 227 -7.49 -1.85 -14.45
C SER A 227 -8.91 -1.82 -15.02
N ARG A 228 -9.96 -1.80 -14.19
CA ARG A 228 -11.36 -1.76 -14.65
C ARG A 228 -11.92 -0.36 -14.86
N SER A 229 -11.36 0.68 -14.23
CA SER A 229 -11.85 2.06 -14.39
C SER A 229 -11.51 2.68 -15.78
N LYS A 230 -10.63 2.05 -16.57
CA LYS A 230 -10.35 2.49 -17.95
C LYS A 230 -11.39 2.08 -18.99
N SER A 231 -12.40 1.26 -18.65
CA SER A 231 -13.41 0.82 -19.61
C SER A 231 -14.84 1.35 -19.34
N ARG A 232 -15.07 2.17 -18.29
CA ARG A 232 -16.44 2.63 -18.00
C ARG A 232 -16.47 4.06 -17.44
N SER A 233 -16.06 4.99 -18.25
CA SER A 233 -16.55 6.36 -18.36
C SER A 233 -15.68 7.15 -19.33
N LYS A 234 -15.78 6.86 -20.64
CA LYS A 234 -15.62 7.90 -21.63
C LYS A 234 -16.89 8.78 -21.56
N GLN A 235 -17.05 9.48 -20.47
CA GLN A 235 -17.81 10.71 -20.48
C GLN A 235 -16.82 11.73 -21.05
N SER A 236 -16.83 11.82 -22.39
CA SER A 236 -16.09 12.83 -23.13
C SER A 236 -16.49 14.18 -22.54
N ASN A 237 -15.53 14.87 -21.92
CA ASN A 237 -15.66 16.28 -21.65
C ASN A 237 -15.53 16.97 -23.01
N PRO A 238 -16.63 17.44 -23.64
CA PRO A 238 -16.57 18.00 -25.00
C PRO A 238 -15.63 19.22 -25.07
N LEU A 239 -15.43 19.92 -23.94
CA LEU A 239 -14.45 21.00 -23.82
C LEU A 239 -13.00 20.51 -23.88
N GLY A 240 -12.67 19.37 -23.27
CA GLY A 240 -11.31 18.81 -23.27
C GLY A 240 -10.91 18.28 -24.67
N GLU A 241 -11.84 17.66 -25.38
CA GLU A 241 -11.60 17.22 -26.77
C GLU A 241 -11.45 18.42 -27.72
N CYS A 242 -12.28 19.46 -27.59
CA CYS A 242 -12.14 20.70 -28.36
C CYS A 242 -10.78 21.39 -28.11
N ILE A 243 -10.32 21.45 -26.86
CA ILE A 243 -9.01 22.04 -26.52
C ILE A 243 -7.87 21.23 -27.13
N ALA A 244 -7.92 19.89 -27.05
CA ALA A 244 -6.89 19.02 -27.64
C ALA A 244 -6.85 19.14 -29.17
N ILE A 245 -8.00 19.22 -29.84
CA ILE A 245 -8.08 19.43 -31.28
C ILE A 245 -7.56 20.82 -31.68
N MET A 246 -7.91 21.87 -30.93
CA MET A 246 -7.37 23.22 -31.14
C MET A 246 -5.84 23.28 -31.02
N ILE A 247 -5.27 22.65 -30.00
CA ILE A 247 -3.80 22.59 -29.80
C ILE A 247 -3.15 21.85 -30.97
N PHE A 248 -3.72 20.73 -31.42
CA PHE A 248 -3.21 19.95 -32.56
C PHE A 248 -3.25 20.76 -33.86
N LEU A 249 -4.35 21.48 -34.14
CA LEU A 249 -4.48 22.35 -35.31
C LEU A 249 -3.50 23.52 -35.26
N LEU A 250 -3.27 24.12 -34.12
CA LEU A 250 -2.29 25.19 -33.94
C LEU A 250 -0.85 24.71 -34.19
N LEU A 251 -0.49 23.53 -33.69
CA LEU A 251 0.81 22.91 -33.96
C LEU A 251 0.99 22.55 -35.45
N ALA A 252 -0.05 22.02 -36.10
CA ALA A 252 -0.03 21.74 -37.50
C ALA A 252 0.12 23.02 -38.34
N LEU A 253 -0.57 24.10 -37.98
CA LEU A 253 -0.44 25.39 -38.65
C LEU A 253 0.96 25.99 -38.49
N MET A 254 1.56 25.91 -37.29
CA MET A 254 2.95 26.33 -37.04
C MET A 254 3.95 25.53 -37.88
N MET A 255 3.75 24.22 -38.05
CA MET A 255 4.57 23.40 -38.96
C MET A 255 4.44 23.79 -40.40
N ILE A 256 3.23 24.08 -40.87
CA ILE A 256 3.00 24.54 -42.23
C ILE A 256 3.66 25.91 -42.48
N ILE A 257 3.51 26.85 -41.55
CA ILE A 257 4.17 28.16 -41.63
C ILE A 257 5.69 28.00 -41.65
N ALA A 258 6.26 27.13 -40.81
CA ALA A 258 7.70 26.84 -40.80
C ALA A 258 8.16 26.24 -42.14
N MET A 259 7.39 25.35 -42.75
CA MET A 259 7.68 24.80 -44.08
C MET A 259 7.66 25.88 -45.17
N ILE A 260 6.64 26.77 -45.17
CA ILE A 260 6.51 27.86 -46.12
C ILE A 260 7.70 28.86 -45.97
N MET A 261 8.04 29.20 -44.72
CA MET A 261 9.19 30.06 -44.43
C MET A 261 10.48 29.42 -44.91
N ALA A 262 10.69 28.11 -44.66
CA ALA A 262 11.86 27.39 -45.17
C ALA A 262 11.90 27.35 -46.73
N ALA A 263 10.75 27.25 -47.37
CA ALA A 263 10.67 27.29 -48.82
C ALA A 263 10.90 28.71 -49.43
N MET A 264 10.45 29.76 -48.73
CA MET A 264 10.64 31.16 -49.18
C MET A 264 12.02 31.72 -48.83
N TYR A 265 12.66 31.27 -47.79
CA TYR A 265 14.00 31.70 -47.34
C TYR A 265 15.01 30.58 -47.50
N GLY A 266 14.75 29.58 -48.36
CA GLY A 266 15.63 28.47 -48.66
C GLY A 266 17.03 28.96 -48.89
N THR A 267 17.93 28.47 -48.09
CA THR A 267 19.39 28.75 -48.12
C THR A 267 20.02 28.42 -49.45
N PRO A 268 21.03 29.18 -49.82
CA PRO A 268 21.77 29.01 -51.08
C PRO A 268 22.50 27.68 -51.17
#